data_29f7ef12ea4f36722474eb5d09699077
#
_entry.id   29f7ef12ea4f36722474eb5d09699077
#
_cell.length_a   1.000
_cell.length_b   1.000
_cell.length_c   1.000
_cell.angle_alpha   90.00
_cell.angle_beta   90.00
_cell.angle_gamma   90.00
#
_symmetry.space_group_name_H-M   'P 1'
#
loop_
_entity.id
_entity.type
_entity.pdbx_description
1 polymer ?
#
loop_
_entity_poly.entity_id
_entity_poly.type
_entity_poly.pdbx_seq_one_letter_code
_entity_poly.pdbx_strand_id
1 'polypeptide(L)'
;ARVVFQNGQYAVVPEKAGLKLDIQSAIEAYLQHPERPVLEVFTQPLTPSLTTAMLEPVARRANELLRPLTLIYSEPPPVGSGKVHKRTLTMAEVASLLSVQEEVRVNRKALGKVLAQIAARHDRLPQNARYLLNPQGQLTVRPEVPGWKMNQPETLKGLEIALLRPDLSEFRLSVVPKAAQVQAADLPRPEHLQLLAEALTHYSGSSPERSAKVHAAARNVDGSVV
;
A
#
# COMPACT_ATOMS: atom_id res chain seq x y z
N ALA A 1 -13.27 -23.79 15.57
CA ALA A 1 -11.87 -23.79 15.07
C ALA A 1 -11.48 -22.41 14.52
N ARG A 2 -10.21 -22.15 14.33
CA ARG A 2 -9.68 -20.96 13.67
C ARG A 2 -8.32 -21.25 13.04
N VAL A 3 -8.00 -20.53 11.95
CA VAL A 3 -6.67 -20.60 11.33
C VAL A 3 -5.77 -19.54 11.93
N VAL A 4 -4.53 -19.91 12.27
CA VAL A 4 -3.49 -19.01 12.80
C VAL A 4 -2.20 -19.19 12.01
N PHE A 5 -1.44 -18.10 11.85
CA PHE A 5 -0.09 -18.17 11.29
C PHE A 5 0.91 -18.28 12.44
N GLN A 6 1.64 -19.38 12.48
CA GLN A 6 2.67 -19.64 13.50
C GLN A 6 3.78 -20.52 12.93
N ASN A 7 5.00 -20.31 13.40
CA ASN A 7 6.18 -21.09 12.96
C ASN A 7 6.36 -21.13 11.42
N GLY A 8 6.01 -20.03 10.74
CA GLY A 8 6.16 -19.91 9.29
C GLY A 8 5.08 -20.59 8.44
N GLN A 9 4.00 -21.08 9.04
CA GLN A 9 2.90 -21.74 8.34
C GLN A 9 1.54 -21.44 8.97
N TYR A 10 0.48 -21.65 8.22
CA TYR A 10 -0.88 -21.62 8.74
C TYR A 10 -1.25 -22.97 9.34
N ALA A 11 -1.76 -22.94 10.56
CA ALA A 11 -2.23 -24.12 11.28
C ALA A 11 -3.66 -23.89 11.80
N VAL A 12 -4.42 -24.97 11.92
CA VAL A 12 -5.76 -24.91 12.51
C VAL A 12 -5.66 -25.14 14.01
N VAL A 13 -6.20 -24.20 14.78
CA VAL A 13 -6.45 -24.38 16.19
C VAL A 13 -7.82 -25.03 16.32
N PRO A 14 -7.92 -26.25 16.91
CA PRO A 14 -9.17 -26.96 17.01
C PRO A 14 -10.24 -26.20 17.77
N GLU A 15 -11.47 -26.47 17.43
CA GLU A 15 -12.63 -26.00 18.16
C GLU A 15 -12.72 -26.66 19.54
N LYS A 16 -13.34 -25.91 20.45
CA LYS A 16 -13.78 -26.47 21.74
C LYS A 16 -15.29 -26.53 21.73
N ALA A 17 -15.84 -27.69 22.06
CA ALA A 17 -17.26 -27.81 22.27
C ALA A 17 -17.71 -26.90 23.41
N GLY A 18 -18.74 -26.13 23.17
CA GLY A 18 -19.44 -25.34 24.18
C GLY A 18 -20.54 -26.16 24.83
N LEU A 19 -21.10 -25.62 25.90
CA LEU A 19 -22.32 -26.13 26.51
C LEU A 19 -23.37 -25.03 26.47
N LYS A 20 -24.56 -25.36 26.06
CA LYS A 20 -25.74 -24.49 26.09
C LYS A 20 -26.71 -25.06 27.11
N LEU A 21 -27.26 -24.21 27.99
CA LEU A 21 -28.31 -24.60 28.90
C LEU A 21 -29.55 -25.03 28.08
N ASP A 22 -30.11 -26.18 28.44
CA ASP A 22 -31.39 -26.64 27.91
C ASP A 22 -32.51 -25.96 28.68
N ILE A 23 -32.83 -24.73 28.22
CA ILE A 23 -33.85 -23.90 28.87
C ILE A 23 -35.22 -24.56 28.80
N GLN A 24 -35.55 -25.25 27.69
CA GLN A 24 -36.81 -25.91 27.51
C GLN A 24 -37.04 -27.00 28.56
N SER A 25 -36.10 -27.91 28.69
CA SER A 25 -36.14 -28.97 29.71
C SER A 25 -36.13 -28.41 31.12
N ALA A 26 -35.45 -27.30 31.37
CA ALA A 26 -35.44 -26.64 32.66
C ALA A 26 -36.82 -26.04 33.00
N ILE A 27 -37.50 -25.43 32.06
CA ILE A 27 -38.86 -24.91 32.23
C ILE A 27 -39.85 -26.05 32.47
N GLU A 28 -39.78 -27.12 31.70
CA GLU A 28 -40.66 -28.28 31.84
C GLU A 28 -40.49 -28.93 33.21
N ALA A 29 -39.25 -29.11 33.68
CA ALA A 29 -38.96 -29.65 35.01
C ALA A 29 -39.52 -28.76 36.13
N TYR A 30 -39.42 -27.43 35.99
CA TYR A 30 -40.00 -26.47 36.93
C TYR A 30 -41.52 -26.55 36.98
N LEU A 31 -42.16 -26.62 35.81
CA LEU A 31 -43.64 -26.68 35.75
C LEU A 31 -44.22 -27.98 36.32
N GLN A 32 -43.44 -29.08 36.25
CA GLN A 32 -43.86 -30.36 36.83
C GLN A 32 -43.70 -30.40 38.36
N HIS A 33 -42.72 -29.69 38.92
CA HIS A 33 -42.37 -29.72 40.33
C HIS A 33 -42.00 -28.33 40.86
N PRO A 34 -42.95 -27.35 40.84
CA PRO A 34 -42.66 -25.97 41.26
C PRO A 34 -42.34 -25.81 42.75
N GLU A 35 -42.69 -26.81 43.56
CA GLU A 35 -42.44 -26.85 45.01
C GLU A 35 -40.99 -27.23 45.37
N ARG A 36 -40.19 -27.70 44.41
CA ARG A 36 -38.81 -28.11 44.68
C ARG A 36 -37.89 -26.90 44.83
N PRO A 37 -37.13 -26.81 45.94
CA PRO A 37 -36.22 -25.68 46.18
C PRO A 37 -34.95 -25.70 45.28
N VAL A 38 -34.69 -26.83 44.62
CA VAL A 38 -33.52 -27.00 43.69
C VAL A 38 -34.05 -27.56 42.38
N LEU A 39 -33.69 -26.85 41.30
CA LEU A 39 -33.95 -27.26 39.92
C LEU A 39 -32.66 -27.82 39.29
N GLU A 40 -32.68 -29.08 38.92
CA GLU A 40 -31.64 -29.66 38.10
C GLU A 40 -31.82 -29.21 36.64
N VAL A 41 -30.76 -28.61 36.09
CA VAL A 41 -30.76 -28.14 34.71
C VAL A 41 -29.77 -28.92 33.87
N PHE A 42 -30.18 -29.32 32.69
CA PHE A 42 -29.33 -30.06 31.77
C PHE A 42 -28.67 -29.11 30.78
N THR A 43 -27.48 -29.49 30.36
CA THR A 43 -26.77 -28.77 29.30
C THR A 43 -26.73 -29.61 28.03
N GLN A 44 -26.89 -28.97 26.89
CA GLN A 44 -26.75 -29.58 25.59
C GLN A 44 -25.39 -29.17 24.98
N PRO A 45 -24.72 -30.05 24.24
CA PRO A 45 -23.48 -29.67 23.54
C PRO A 45 -23.80 -28.61 22.47
N LEU A 46 -23.06 -27.51 22.51
CA LEU A 46 -23.09 -26.49 21.47
C LEU A 46 -21.99 -26.83 20.44
N THR A 47 -22.43 -27.26 19.26
CA THR A 47 -21.50 -27.53 18.16
C THR A 47 -21.02 -26.21 17.56
N PRO A 48 -19.71 -25.94 17.49
CA PRO A 48 -19.18 -24.77 16.83
C PRO A 48 -19.53 -24.75 15.34
N SER A 49 -19.83 -23.55 14.80
CA SER A 49 -20.15 -23.37 13.39
C SER A 49 -18.96 -23.65 12.47
N LEU A 50 -17.73 -23.39 12.96
CA LEU A 50 -16.50 -23.68 12.25
C LEU A 50 -15.75 -24.82 12.90
N THR A 51 -15.61 -25.91 12.17
CA THR A 51 -14.91 -27.12 12.63
C THR A 51 -13.50 -27.20 12.05
N THR A 52 -12.63 -27.98 12.68
CA THR A 52 -11.29 -28.28 12.19
C THR A 52 -11.33 -28.85 10.78
N ALA A 53 -12.21 -29.79 10.51
CA ALA A 53 -12.37 -30.40 9.18
C ALA A 53 -12.71 -29.38 8.07
N MET A 54 -13.46 -28.35 8.39
CA MET A 54 -13.79 -27.27 7.45
C MET A 54 -12.59 -26.35 7.17
N LEU A 55 -11.74 -26.11 8.17
CA LEU A 55 -10.63 -25.17 8.07
C LEU A 55 -9.30 -25.78 7.61
N GLU A 56 -9.13 -27.10 7.70
CA GLU A 56 -7.92 -27.78 7.21
C GLU A 56 -7.65 -27.54 5.71
N PRO A 57 -8.64 -27.65 4.80
CA PRO A 57 -8.42 -27.33 3.38
C PRO A 57 -8.03 -25.87 3.16
N VAL A 58 -8.60 -24.95 3.95
CA VAL A 58 -8.29 -23.52 3.88
C VAL A 58 -6.85 -23.25 4.31
N ALA A 59 -6.43 -23.86 5.43
CA ALA A 59 -5.05 -23.72 5.92
C ALA A 59 -4.05 -24.35 4.93
N ARG A 60 -4.36 -25.50 4.33
CA ARG A 60 -3.54 -26.13 3.29
C ARG A 60 -3.41 -25.19 2.09
N ARG A 61 -4.51 -24.64 1.61
CA ARG A 61 -4.50 -23.68 0.50
C ARG A 61 -3.70 -22.43 0.82
N ALA A 62 -3.83 -21.89 2.03
CA ALA A 62 -3.04 -20.74 2.47
C ALA A 62 -1.53 -21.06 2.48
N ASN A 63 -1.14 -22.25 2.93
CA ASN A 63 0.26 -22.70 2.94
C ASN A 63 0.84 -22.86 1.52
N GLU A 64 0.06 -23.33 0.55
CA GLU A 64 0.49 -23.39 -0.86
C GLU A 64 0.82 -21.99 -1.43
N LEU A 65 0.22 -20.93 -0.89
CA LEU A 65 0.45 -19.55 -1.31
C LEU A 65 1.66 -18.91 -0.61
N LEU A 66 2.19 -19.54 0.44
CA LEU A 66 3.35 -19.04 1.18
C LEU A 66 4.62 -19.29 0.38
N ARG A 67 5.04 -18.30 -0.36
CA ARG A 67 6.28 -18.31 -1.11
C ARG A 67 6.89 -16.90 -1.17
N PRO A 68 8.19 -16.76 -1.40
CA PRO A 68 8.77 -15.47 -1.74
C PRO A 68 8.15 -14.96 -3.04
N LEU A 69 7.79 -13.67 -3.09
CA LEU A 69 7.27 -13.01 -4.28
C LEU A 69 8.10 -11.77 -4.59
N THR A 70 8.72 -11.72 -5.76
CA THR A 70 9.51 -10.59 -6.20
C THR A 70 8.67 -9.58 -6.94
N LEU A 71 8.57 -8.38 -6.41
CA LEU A 71 7.93 -7.24 -7.03
C LEU A 71 8.96 -6.49 -7.89
N ILE A 72 8.62 -6.23 -9.14
CA ILE A 72 9.48 -5.59 -10.12
C ILE A 72 8.89 -4.23 -10.48
N TYR A 73 9.61 -3.16 -10.10
CA TYR A 73 9.33 -1.80 -10.51
C TYR A 73 10.31 -1.41 -11.63
N SER A 74 9.80 -1.11 -12.82
CA SER A 74 10.61 -0.70 -13.96
C SER A 74 10.33 0.76 -14.30
N GLU A 75 11.39 1.56 -14.40
CA GLU A 75 11.27 2.94 -14.90
C GLU A 75 10.86 2.91 -16.38
N PRO A 76 9.78 3.60 -16.78
CA PRO A 76 9.24 3.45 -18.12
C PRO A 76 10.12 4.18 -19.16
N PRO A 77 10.66 3.48 -20.18
CA PRO A 77 11.32 4.14 -21.30
C PRO A 77 10.27 4.82 -22.21
N PRO A 78 10.62 5.90 -22.95
CA PRO A 78 11.92 6.58 -22.96
C PRO A 78 12.10 7.61 -21.83
N VAL A 79 11.10 7.79 -20.97
CA VAL A 79 11.04 8.80 -19.93
C VAL A 79 12.01 8.49 -18.79
N GLY A 80 12.11 7.22 -18.41
CA GLY A 80 13.07 6.73 -17.43
C GLY A 80 14.24 6.04 -18.11
N SER A 81 15.25 5.67 -17.28
CA SER A 81 16.45 4.98 -17.74
C SER A 81 16.22 3.49 -18.09
N GLY A 82 15.00 2.99 -17.94
CA GLY A 82 14.70 1.56 -18.01
C GLY A 82 15.20 0.76 -16.80
N LYS A 83 15.70 1.43 -15.77
CA LYS A 83 16.22 0.80 -14.57
C LYS A 83 15.14 -0.03 -13.88
N VAL A 84 15.54 -1.21 -13.46
CA VAL A 84 14.66 -2.18 -12.79
C VAL A 84 15.02 -2.25 -11.32
N HIS A 85 14.03 -2.03 -10.48
CA HIS A 85 14.13 -2.18 -9.03
C HIS A 85 13.35 -3.41 -8.60
N LYS A 86 13.98 -4.29 -7.84
CA LYS A 86 13.36 -5.52 -7.34
C LYS A 86 13.23 -5.46 -5.83
N ARG A 87 12.06 -5.88 -5.33
CA ARG A 87 11.81 -6.10 -3.91
C ARG A 87 11.20 -7.48 -3.73
N THR A 88 11.90 -8.37 -3.07
CA THR A 88 11.38 -9.69 -2.73
C THR A 88 10.65 -9.63 -1.39
N LEU A 89 9.37 -9.97 -1.40
CA LEU A 89 8.58 -10.20 -0.20
C LEU A 89 8.93 -11.58 0.35
N THR A 90 9.26 -11.66 1.61
CA THR A 90 9.48 -12.92 2.32
C THR A 90 8.17 -13.67 2.52
N MET A 91 8.23 -14.96 2.86
CA MET A 91 7.04 -15.76 3.18
C MET A 91 6.21 -15.12 4.31
N ALA A 92 6.87 -14.55 5.33
CA ALA A 92 6.20 -13.88 6.44
C ALA A 92 5.49 -12.59 5.99
N GLU A 93 6.12 -11.80 5.09
CA GLU A 93 5.47 -10.64 4.50
C GLU A 93 4.27 -11.05 3.65
N VAL A 94 4.40 -12.10 2.82
CA VAL A 94 3.28 -12.65 2.04
C VAL A 94 2.15 -13.12 2.96
N ALA A 95 2.46 -13.83 4.05
CA ALA A 95 1.46 -14.23 5.05
C ALA A 95 0.70 -13.00 5.62
N SER A 96 1.38 -11.91 5.89
CA SER A 96 0.74 -10.68 6.39
C SER A 96 -0.20 -10.01 5.38
N LEU A 97 -0.03 -10.34 4.09
CA LEU A 97 -0.89 -9.86 3.00
C LEU A 97 -2.10 -10.76 2.75
N LEU A 98 -2.16 -11.93 3.40
CA LEU A 98 -3.30 -12.83 3.33
C LEU A 98 -4.21 -12.65 4.56
N SER A 99 -5.50 -12.78 4.34
CA SER A 99 -6.52 -12.89 5.38
C SER A 99 -7.14 -14.28 5.27
N VAL A 100 -6.85 -15.12 6.26
CA VAL A 100 -7.28 -16.53 6.26
C VAL A 100 -8.30 -16.73 7.37
N GLN A 101 -9.54 -16.96 6.98
CA GLN A 101 -10.69 -17.24 7.86
C GLN A 101 -11.40 -18.50 7.34
N GLU A 102 -12.60 -18.37 6.80
CA GLU A 102 -13.34 -19.43 6.12
C GLU A 102 -12.81 -19.70 4.70
N GLU A 103 -12.11 -18.71 4.18
CA GLU A 103 -11.43 -18.77 2.88
C GLU A 103 -10.15 -17.93 2.93
N VAL A 104 -9.31 -18.09 1.90
CA VAL A 104 -8.10 -17.27 1.75
C VAL A 104 -8.42 -16.06 0.89
N ARG A 105 -8.27 -14.88 1.45
CA ARG A 105 -8.42 -13.58 0.77
C ARG A 105 -7.16 -12.75 0.89
N VAL A 106 -7.01 -11.76 0.02
CA VAL A 106 -5.92 -10.78 0.12
C VAL A 106 -6.34 -9.62 1.02
N ASN A 107 -5.47 -9.25 1.95
CA ASN A 107 -5.63 -8.06 2.78
C ASN A 107 -5.26 -6.80 1.97
N ARG A 108 -6.24 -6.22 1.29
CA ARG A 108 -6.08 -5.03 0.44
C ARG A 108 -5.45 -3.85 1.17
N LYS A 109 -5.79 -3.65 2.43
CA LYS A 109 -5.26 -2.54 3.24
C LYS A 109 -3.76 -2.72 3.49
N ALA A 110 -3.32 -3.93 3.84
CA ALA A 110 -1.91 -4.23 4.03
C ALA A 110 -1.15 -4.12 2.69
N LEU A 111 -1.72 -4.67 1.62
CA LEU A 111 -1.15 -4.60 0.28
C LEU A 111 -0.99 -3.16 -0.20
N GLY A 112 -2.02 -2.33 -0.04
CA GLY A 112 -1.96 -0.91 -0.37
C GLY A 112 -0.84 -0.15 0.34
N LYS A 113 -0.57 -0.47 1.61
CA LYS A 113 0.57 0.11 2.34
C LYS A 113 1.92 -0.27 1.74
N VAL A 114 2.09 -1.54 1.34
CA VAL A 114 3.33 -2.01 0.69
C VAL A 114 3.53 -1.29 -0.64
N LEU A 115 2.48 -1.19 -1.47
CA LEU A 115 2.55 -0.48 -2.74
C LEU A 115 2.85 1.01 -2.56
N ALA A 116 2.23 1.67 -1.59
CA ALA A 116 2.51 3.08 -1.29
C ALA A 116 3.97 3.31 -0.88
N GLN A 117 4.57 2.39 -0.11
CA GLN A 117 5.99 2.47 0.25
C GLN A 117 6.92 2.32 -0.96
N ILE A 118 6.57 1.43 -1.90
CA ILE A 118 7.35 1.25 -3.14
C ILE A 118 7.21 2.49 -4.01
N ALA A 119 5.99 3.00 -4.20
CA ALA A 119 5.72 4.21 -4.96
C ALA A 119 6.50 5.42 -4.42
N ALA A 120 6.45 5.65 -3.09
CA ALA A 120 7.16 6.76 -2.45
C ALA A 120 8.69 6.73 -2.66
N ARG A 121 9.27 5.54 -2.92
CA ARG A 121 10.72 5.39 -3.16
C ARG A 121 11.11 5.52 -4.63
N HIS A 122 10.23 5.17 -5.54
CA HIS A 122 10.59 4.98 -6.95
C HIS A 122 9.80 5.86 -7.91
N ASP A 123 8.64 6.40 -7.51
CA ASP A 123 7.92 7.37 -8.31
C ASP A 123 8.73 8.66 -8.43
N ARG A 124 8.66 9.29 -9.59
CA ARG A 124 9.33 10.55 -9.88
C ARG A 124 8.32 11.58 -10.36
N LEU A 125 8.26 12.71 -9.64
CA LEU A 125 7.45 13.83 -10.09
C LEU A 125 8.08 14.47 -11.32
N PRO A 126 7.27 14.87 -12.33
CA PRO A 126 7.77 15.62 -13.46
C PRO A 126 8.26 17.00 -12.99
N GLN A 127 9.23 17.55 -13.69
CA GLN A 127 9.69 18.92 -13.51
C GLN A 127 9.30 19.71 -14.74
N ASN A 128 8.66 20.85 -14.54
CA ASN A 128 8.29 21.75 -15.62
C ASN A 128 9.52 22.40 -16.24
N ALA A 129 9.43 22.72 -17.51
CA ALA A 129 10.39 23.61 -18.15
C ALA A 129 10.36 24.96 -17.43
N ARG A 130 11.51 25.61 -17.35
CA ARG A 130 11.66 26.90 -16.67
C ARG A 130 12.84 27.69 -17.22
N TYR A 131 12.80 29.01 -17.00
CA TYR A 131 13.94 29.85 -17.27
C TYR A 131 14.98 29.72 -16.15
N LEU A 132 16.24 29.82 -16.52
CA LEU A 132 17.37 29.95 -15.61
C LEU A 132 18.20 31.15 -16.03
N LEU A 133 18.65 31.95 -15.07
CA LEU A 133 19.72 32.93 -15.28
C LEU A 133 21.06 32.21 -15.19
N ASN A 134 21.87 32.31 -16.22
CA ASN A 134 23.25 31.88 -16.14
C ASN A 134 24.11 32.88 -15.34
N PRO A 135 25.35 32.56 -14.96
CA PRO A 135 26.23 33.48 -14.21
C PRO A 135 26.51 34.80 -14.95
N GLN A 136 26.29 34.86 -16.26
CA GLN A 136 26.45 36.05 -17.08
C GLN A 136 25.19 36.90 -17.17
N GLY A 137 24.12 36.54 -16.42
CA GLY A 137 22.85 37.27 -16.44
C GLY A 137 21.97 37.00 -17.65
N GLN A 138 22.28 36.00 -18.48
CA GLN A 138 21.47 35.65 -19.63
C GLN A 138 20.42 34.60 -19.25
N LEU A 139 19.20 34.78 -19.73
CA LEU A 139 18.13 33.79 -19.61
C LEU A 139 18.36 32.61 -20.54
N THR A 140 18.30 31.42 -20.00
CA THR A 140 18.33 30.15 -20.72
C THR A 140 17.12 29.32 -20.34
N VAL A 141 16.64 28.47 -21.24
CA VAL A 141 15.55 27.53 -20.94
C VAL A 141 16.12 26.22 -20.46
N ARG A 142 15.75 25.84 -19.24
CA ARG A 142 15.93 24.47 -18.78
C ARG A 142 14.71 23.65 -19.24
N PRO A 143 14.91 22.61 -20.08
CA PRO A 143 13.78 21.80 -20.55
C PRO A 143 13.14 21.05 -19.40
N GLU A 144 11.91 20.66 -19.62
CA GLU A 144 11.15 19.81 -18.73
C GLU A 144 11.81 18.44 -18.55
N VAL A 145 11.58 17.86 -17.38
CA VAL A 145 11.95 16.48 -17.11
C VAL A 145 10.67 15.71 -16.81
N PRO A 146 10.28 14.77 -17.68
CA PRO A 146 9.11 13.97 -17.42
C PRO A 146 9.33 13.06 -16.20
N GLY A 147 8.24 12.73 -15.54
CA GLY A 147 8.21 11.83 -14.40
C GLY A 147 7.52 10.52 -14.73
N TRP A 148 7.31 9.72 -13.72
CA TRP A 148 6.53 8.49 -13.77
C TRP A 148 5.95 8.16 -12.42
N LYS A 149 4.89 7.38 -12.41
CA LYS A 149 4.28 6.92 -11.16
C LYS A 149 3.71 5.52 -11.31
N MET A 150 3.63 4.81 -10.20
CA MET A 150 2.92 3.54 -10.13
C MET A 150 1.42 3.77 -10.34
N ASN A 151 0.81 3.01 -11.23
CA ASN A 151 -0.64 2.87 -11.33
C ASN A 151 -1.13 1.96 -10.21
N GLN A 152 -1.33 2.53 -9.03
CA GLN A 152 -1.69 1.76 -7.83
C GLN A 152 -2.98 0.94 -7.98
N PRO A 153 -4.09 1.48 -8.55
CA PRO A 153 -5.32 0.70 -8.73
C PRO A 153 -5.14 -0.55 -9.59
N GLU A 154 -4.44 -0.43 -10.69
CA GLU A 154 -4.17 -1.55 -11.60
C GLU A 154 -3.20 -2.55 -10.97
N THR A 155 -2.12 -2.05 -10.38
CA THR A 155 -1.14 -2.88 -9.66
C THR A 155 -1.80 -3.65 -8.53
N LEU A 156 -2.69 -3.02 -7.76
CA LEU A 156 -3.43 -3.67 -6.67
C LEU A 156 -4.26 -4.85 -7.20
N LYS A 157 -5.06 -4.62 -8.24
CA LYS A 157 -5.87 -5.68 -8.86
C LYS A 157 -5.03 -6.84 -9.38
N GLY A 158 -3.96 -6.55 -10.10
CA GLY A 158 -3.07 -7.58 -10.64
C GLY A 158 -2.35 -8.37 -9.55
N LEU A 159 -1.87 -7.68 -8.51
CA LEU A 159 -1.15 -8.31 -7.42
C LEU A 159 -2.05 -9.13 -6.49
N GLU A 160 -3.34 -8.77 -6.34
CA GLU A 160 -4.33 -9.62 -5.68
C GLU A 160 -4.45 -10.98 -6.36
N ILE A 161 -4.54 -10.98 -7.69
CA ILE A 161 -4.60 -12.22 -8.46
C ILE A 161 -3.29 -13.00 -8.34
N ALA A 162 -2.15 -12.32 -8.44
CA ALA A 162 -0.82 -12.93 -8.36
C ALA A 162 -0.56 -13.60 -7.00
N LEU A 163 -0.99 -12.99 -5.89
CA LEU A 163 -0.85 -13.54 -4.55
C LEU A 163 -1.62 -14.85 -4.35
N LEU A 164 -2.75 -15.03 -5.05
CA LEU A 164 -3.58 -16.24 -4.99
C LEU A 164 -3.15 -17.34 -5.98
N ARG A 165 -2.07 -17.10 -6.74
CA ARG A 165 -1.50 -18.06 -7.70
C ARG A 165 -0.19 -18.62 -7.17
N PRO A 166 -0.11 -19.90 -6.81
CA PRO A 166 1.09 -20.51 -6.20
C PRO A 166 2.28 -20.63 -7.18
N ASP A 167 2.03 -20.59 -8.48
CA ASP A 167 3.02 -20.72 -9.55
C ASP A 167 3.80 -19.42 -9.86
N LEU A 168 3.35 -18.26 -9.36
CA LEU A 168 3.98 -16.99 -9.67
C LEU A 168 5.02 -16.59 -8.61
N SER A 169 6.28 -16.43 -9.02
CA SER A 169 7.39 -15.97 -8.17
C SER A 169 7.75 -14.50 -8.40
N GLU A 170 7.32 -13.91 -9.51
CA GLU A 170 7.59 -12.52 -9.85
C GLU A 170 6.32 -11.81 -10.32
N PHE A 171 6.19 -10.52 -9.98
CA PHE A 171 5.10 -9.67 -10.45
C PHE A 171 5.62 -8.29 -10.84
N ARG A 172 5.28 -7.84 -12.05
CA ARG A 172 5.63 -6.51 -12.56
C ARG A 172 4.57 -5.51 -12.17
N LEU A 173 5.01 -4.43 -11.49
CA LEU A 173 4.15 -3.32 -11.10
C LEU A 173 3.83 -2.47 -12.34
N SER A 174 2.59 -2.02 -12.47
CA SER A 174 2.19 -1.11 -13.54
C SER A 174 2.73 0.28 -13.23
N VAL A 175 3.61 0.79 -14.07
CA VAL A 175 4.21 2.12 -13.97
C VAL A 175 3.91 2.89 -15.24
N VAL A 176 3.39 4.11 -15.08
CA VAL A 176 3.00 4.97 -16.20
C VAL A 176 3.84 6.24 -16.23
N PRO A 177 4.22 6.73 -17.40
CA PRO A 177 4.89 8.02 -17.55
C PRO A 177 3.94 9.15 -17.15
N LYS A 178 4.51 10.24 -16.63
CA LYS A 178 3.79 11.46 -16.30
C LYS A 178 4.49 12.63 -16.95
N ALA A 179 3.81 13.28 -17.90
CA ALA A 179 4.33 14.48 -18.56
C ALA A 179 4.43 15.65 -17.59
N ALA A 180 5.34 16.56 -17.85
CA ALA A 180 5.38 17.87 -17.23
C ALA A 180 4.18 18.70 -17.71
N GLN A 181 3.72 19.62 -16.88
CA GLN A 181 2.62 20.52 -17.23
C GLN A 181 3.05 21.64 -18.18
N VAL A 182 4.30 22.10 -18.05
CA VAL A 182 4.90 23.14 -18.87
C VAL A 182 6.08 22.51 -19.62
N GLN A 183 6.05 22.56 -20.93
CA GLN A 183 7.13 22.09 -21.81
C GLN A 183 7.99 23.27 -22.27
N ALA A 184 9.21 23.00 -22.69
CA ALA A 184 10.11 24.06 -23.21
C ALA A 184 9.51 24.78 -24.43
N ALA A 185 8.72 24.05 -25.24
CA ALA A 185 8.00 24.61 -26.40
C ALA A 185 6.87 25.58 -26.03
N ASP A 186 6.33 25.49 -24.81
CA ASP A 186 5.27 26.36 -24.32
C ASP A 186 5.81 27.69 -23.80
N LEU A 187 7.13 27.78 -23.57
CA LEU A 187 7.76 28.97 -23.03
C LEU A 187 8.07 29.97 -24.14
N PRO A 188 7.75 31.29 -23.98
CA PRO A 188 8.24 32.32 -24.85
C PRO A 188 9.77 32.26 -24.98
N ARG A 189 10.29 32.64 -26.15
CA ARG A 189 11.75 32.67 -26.33
C ARG A 189 12.38 33.74 -25.43
N PRO A 190 13.54 33.48 -24.81
CA PRO A 190 14.17 34.43 -23.88
C PRO A 190 14.36 35.86 -24.46
N GLU A 191 14.62 35.95 -25.77
CA GLU A 191 14.77 37.24 -26.49
C GLU A 191 13.48 38.06 -26.56
N HIS A 192 12.33 37.45 -26.32
CA HIS A 192 11.02 38.14 -26.30
C HIS A 192 10.61 38.59 -24.90
N LEU A 193 11.42 38.29 -23.89
CA LEU A 193 11.13 38.64 -22.49
C LEU A 193 11.81 39.96 -22.15
N GLN A 194 11.09 40.80 -21.39
CA GLN A 194 11.62 42.05 -20.84
C GLN A 194 11.63 42.00 -19.32
N LEU A 195 12.70 42.51 -18.70
CA LEU A 195 12.75 42.69 -17.26
C LEU A 195 11.75 43.78 -16.88
N LEU A 196 10.68 43.40 -16.16
CA LEU A 196 9.66 44.33 -15.71
C LEU A 196 10.01 44.96 -14.34
N ALA A 197 10.62 44.19 -13.45
CA ALA A 197 11.00 44.64 -12.13
C ALA A 197 12.14 43.76 -11.56
N GLU A 198 12.96 44.35 -10.72
CA GLU A 198 13.97 43.68 -9.94
C GLU A 198 13.81 44.08 -8.48
N ALA A 199 13.88 43.12 -7.56
CA ALA A 199 13.90 43.39 -6.13
C ALA A 199 15.00 42.56 -5.48
N LEU A 200 15.80 43.23 -4.66
CA LEU A 200 16.87 42.60 -3.88
C LEU A 200 16.51 42.61 -2.40
N THR A 201 16.50 41.42 -1.80
CA THR A 201 16.24 41.31 -0.35
C THR A 201 17.47 40.75 0.36
N HIS A 202 17.95 41.48 1.36
CA HIS A 202 19.02 41.01 2.23
C HIS A 202 18.44 40.36 3.47
N TYR A 203 18.87 39.15 3.79
CA TYR A 203 18.47 38.42 4.99
C TYR A 203 19.66 37.94 5.84
N SER A 204 20.82 38.60 5.71
CA SER A 204 21.99 38.37 6.52
C SER A 204 21.63 38.61 8.02
N GLY A 205 22.07 37.71 8.90
CA GLY A 205 21.73 37.75 10.33
C GLY A 205 20.41 37.03 10.69
N SER A 206 19.73 36.41 9.73
CA SER A 206 18.58 35.56 10.03
C SER A 206 19.01 34.22 10.65
N SER A 207 18.11 33.62 11.45
CA SER A 207 18.34 32.25 11.97
C SER A 207 18.54 31.24 10.84
N PRO A 208 19.29 30.15 11.07
CA PRO A 208 19.47 29.09 10.07
C PRO A 208 18.15 28.53 9.52
N GLU A 209 17.14 28.41 10.39
CA GLU A 209 15.80 27.94 10.02
C GLU A 209 15.09 28.90 9.05
N ARG A 210 15.15 30.21 9.33
CA ARG A 210 14.59 31.23 8.44
C ARG A 210 15.32 31.27 7.11
N SER A 211 16.64 31.19 7.13
CA SER A 211 17.46 31.13 5.91
C SER A 211 17.10 29.92 5.05
N ALA A 212 16.93 28.75 5.67
CA ALA A 212 16.51 27.53 4.97
C ALA A 212 15.12 27.69 4.31
N LYS A 213 14.16 28.33 5.00
CA LYS A 213 12.82 28.63 4.44
C LYS A 213 12.89 29.60 3.26
N VAL A 214 13.70 30.65 3.37
CA VAL A 214 13.89 31.61 2.27
C VAL A 214 14.52 30.94 1.06
N HIS A 215 15.56 30.12 1.24
CA HIS A 215 16.17 29.37 0.16
C HIS A 215 15.23 28.35 -0.48
N ALA A 216 14.36 27.72 0.31
CA ALA A 216 13.34 26.80 -0.22
C ALA A 216 12.29 27.56 -1.05
N ALA A 217 11.82 28.71 -0.57
CA ALA A 217 10.88 29.56 -1.29
C ALA A 217 11.48 30.08 -2.61
N ALA A 218 12.71 30.60 -2.56
CA ALA A 218 13.41 31.08 -3.74
C ALA A 218 13.55 29.98 -4.81
N ARG A 219 13.95 28.76 -4.40
CA ARG A 219 14.04 27.63 -5.35
C ARG A 219 12.72 27.23 -5.97
N ASN A 220 11.61 27.43 -5.26
CA ASN A 220 10.28 27.06 -5.76
C ASN A 220 9.75 28.04 -6.80
N VAL A 221 10.15 29.32 -6.70
CA VAL A 221 9.72 30.37 -7.66
C VAL A 221 10.76 30.65 -8.74
N ASP A 222 12.00 30.17 -8.57
CA ASP A 222 13.08 30.38 -9.53
C ASP A 222 12.75 29.79 -10.89
N GLY A 223 12.62 30.64 -11.89
CA GLY A 223 12.27 30.30 -13.27
C GLY A 223 10.84 29.78 -13.44
N SER A 224 9.96 29.92 -12.45
CA SER A 224 8.54 29.56 -12.62
C SER A 224 7.84 30.54 -13.54
N VAL A 225 6.91 30.03 -14.33
CA VAL A 225 6.05 30.82 -15.23
C VAL A 225 4.63 30.78 -14.64
N VAL A 226 4.02 31.94 -14.54
CA VAL A 226 2.66 32.13 -14.03
C VAL A 226 1.70 32.31 -15.18
#